data_adb69865faf1ac9d354659ded23b8d54
#
_entry.id   adb69865faf1ac9d354659ded23b8d54
#
_cell.length_a   1.000
_cell.length_b   1.000
_cell.length_c   1.000
_cell.angle_alpha   90.00
_cell.angle_beta   90.00
_cell.angle_gamma   90.00
#
_symmetry.space_group_name_H-M   'P 1'
#
loop_
_entity.id
_entity.type
_entity.pdbx_description
1 polymer ?
#
loop_
_entity_poly.entity_id
_entity_poly.type
_entity_poly.pdbx_seq_one_letter_code
_entity_poly.pdbx_strand_id
1 'polypeptide(L)' 'GIVEINEALAPETEEIFRSLRFNDVRTIADLNGKDRFVSFTKS' A
#
# COMPACT_ATOMS: atom_id res chain seq x y z
N GLY A 1 6.39 0.71 7.61
CA GLY A 1 6.38 1.97 6.85
C GLY A 1 5.05 2.23 6.17
N ILE A 2 4.92 3.43 5.69
CA ILE A 2 3.74 3.83 4.96
C ILE A 2 4.16 4.75 3.80
N VAL A 3 3.55 4.56 2.63
CA VAL A 3 3.81 5.41 1.47
C VAL A 3 2.50 5.96 0.94
N GLU A 4 2.55 7.20 0.48
CA GLU A 4 1.41 7.81 -0.21
C GLU A 4 1.44 7.41 -1.68
N ILE A 5 0.27 7.08 -2.22
CA ILE A 5 0.16 6.60 -3.61
C ILE A 5 -1.00 7.29 -4.31
N ASN A 6 -1.01 7.17 -5.63
CA ASN A 6 -2.20 7.47 -6.42
C ASN A 6 -3.12 6.25 -6.32
N GLU A 7 -4.41 6.46 -6.07
CA GLU A 7 -5.38 5.38 -5.89
C GLU A 7 -5.37 4.37 -7.05
N ALA A 8 -5.11 4.84 -8.26
CA ALA A 8 -5.07 3.98 -9.44
C ALA A 8 -3.89 2.99 -9.40
N LEU A 9 -2.87 3.27 -8.61
CA LEU A 9 -1.67 2.45 -8.51
C LEU A 9 -1.65 1.55 -7.28
N ALA A 10 -2.71 1.57 -6.46
CA ALA A 10 -2.74 0.80 -5.22
C ALA A 10 -2.50 -0.69 -5.43
N PRO A 11 -3.20 -1.38 -6.37
CA PRO A 11 -2.97 -2.81 -6.57
C PRO A 11 -1.54 -3.12 -7.01
N GLU A 12 -0.99 -2.31 -7.90
CA GLU A 12 0.38 -2.50 -8.37
C GLU A 12 1.39 -2.28 -7.26
N THR A 13 1.19 -1.26 -6.44
CA THR A 13 2.07 -0.95 -5.33
C THR A 13 2.07 -2.06 -4.29
N GLU A 14 0.89 -2.59 -3.94
CA GLU A 14 0.79 -3.71 -3.03
C GLU A 14 1.57 -4.92 -3.55
N GLU A 15 1.43 -5.20 -4.84
CA GLU A 15 2.10 -6.34 -5.45
C GLU A 15 3.61 -6.19 -5.41
N ILE A 16 4.11 -4.98 -5.65
CA ILE A 16 5.54 -4.69 -5.57
C ILE A 16 6.07 -4.98 -4.16
N PHE A 17 5.38 -4.49 -3.13
CA PHE A 17 5.81 -4.72 -1.75
C PHE A 17 5.75 -6.20 -1.37
N ARG A 18 4.74 -6.93 -1.82
CA ARG A 18 4.66 -8.37 -1.57
C ARG A 18 5.80 -9.11 -2.27
N SER A 19 6.15 -8.69 -3.47
CA SER A 19 7.28 -9.28 -4.21
C SER A 19 8.60 -9.06 -3.50
N LEU A 20 8.72 -7.93 -2.79
CA LEU A 20 9.91 -7.62 -1.99
C LEU A 20 9.87 -8.27 -0.61
N ARG A 21 8.84 -9.09 -0.34
CA ARG A 21 8.67 -9.85 0.91
C ARG A 21 8.46 -8.98 2.15
N PHE A 22 7.84 -7.83 1.99
CA PHE A 22 7.35 -7.08 3.14
C PHE A 22 6.14 -7.79 3.73
N ASN A 23 5.98 -7.68 5.03
CA ASN A 23 4.84 -8.26 5.74
C ASN A 23 3.73 -7.24 5.91
N ASP A 24 2.51 -7.75 6.14
CA ASP A 24 1.34 -6.92 6.45
C ASP A 24 1.14 -5.77 5.47
N VAL A 25 1.28 -6.06 4.18
CA VAL A 25 1.05 -5.05 3.15
C VAL A 25 -0.44 -4.78 3.07
N ARG A 26 -0.85 -3.53 3.30
CA ARG A 26 -2.25 -3.12 3.32
C ARG A 26 -2.42 -1.79 2.61
N THR A 27 -3.55 -1.66 1.93
CA THR A 27 -3.96 -0.39 1.33
C THR A 27 -4.90 0.32 2.30
N ILE A 28 -4.65 1.61 2.53
CA ILE A 28 -5.44 2.42 3.44
C ILE A 28 -6.17 3.49 2.65
N ALA A 29 -7.49 3.55 2.82
CA ALA A 29 -8.31 4.56 2.18
C ALA A 29 -8.27 5.87 2.97
N ASP A 30 -8.41 6.98 2.25
CA ASP A 30 -8.53 8.29 2.88
C ASP A 30 -9.99 8.53 3.34
N LEU A 31 -10.26 9.73 3.83
CA LEU A 31 -11.58 10.10 4.33
C LEU A 31 -12.66 10.08 3.25
N ASN A 32 -12.28 10.14 1.99
CA ASN A 32 -13.20 10.08 0.86
C ASN A 32 -13.37 8.65 0.32
N GLY A 33 -12.76 7.67 0.98
CA GLY A 33 -12.85 6.28 0.57
C GLY A 33 -11.94 5.92 -0.60
N LYS A 34 -10.98 6.76 -0.93
CA LYS A 34 -10.02 6.49 -2.00
C LYS A 34 -8.71 5.93 -1.43
N ASP A 35 -8.19 4.92 -2.09
CA ASP A 35 -6.94 4.30 -1.67
C ASP A 35 -5.79 5.29 -1.86
N ARG A 36 -5.19 5.73 -0.77
CA ARG A 36 -4.16 6.78 -0.78
C ARG A 36 -2.83 6.35 -0.21
N PHE A 37 -2.82 5.29 0.60
CA PHE A 37 -1.61 4.88 1.30
C PHE A 37 -1.46 3.38 1.23
N VAL A 38 -0.23 2.93 1.20
CA VAL A 38 0.09 1.51 1.40
C VAL A 38 0.98 1.42 2.62
N SER A 39 0.55 0.63 3.61
CA SER A 39 1.35 0.35 4.79
C SER A 39 2.00 -1.01 4.65
N PHE A 40 3.16 -1.17 5.25
CA PHE A 40 3.90 -2.42 5.19
C PHE A 40 4.82 -2.52 6.39
N THR A 41 5.18 -3.76 6.71
CA THR A 41 6.12 -4.04 7.79
C THR A 41 7.29 -4.81 7.21
N LYS A 42 8.50 -4.36 7.51
CA LYS A 42 9.70 -5.06 7.10
C LYS A 42 9.98 -6.18 8.11
N SER A 43 10.12 -7.38 7.60
CA SER A 43 10.43 -8.54 8.45
C SER A 43 11.91 -8.66 8.72
#